data_add9f3cfb6370eb033e68e83ecb6d8d5
#
_entry.id   add9f3cfb6370eb033e68e83ecb6d8d5
#
_cell.length_a   1.000
_cell.length_b   1.000
_cell.length_c   1.000
_cell.angle_alpha   90.00
_cell.angle_beta   90.00
_cell.angle_gamma   90.00
#
_symmetry.space_group_name_H-M   'P 1'
#
loop_
_entity.id
_entity.type
_entity.pdbx_description
1 polymer ?
#
loop_
_entity_poly.entity_id
_entity_poly.type
_entity_poly.pdbx_seq_one_letter_code
_entity_poly.pdbx_strand_id
1 'polypeptide(L)'
;PDVAAATWPTGLALLAWRCVGLRESNPFAEPIARAEKWLLAARGETFVPDRRIYGHDTTIAAWPWIDHTHSWVEPTSYAVLALRTGGMNSHPRVRDGVAVLLDRAIPGGGWNYGNRRMFGADLRPFPGPTGVALTALAAEHPSTQVSEAITYLAAELTNVRAPLSLAWGLIGLTACNRRPAQADEWLEETAGRIRAAETGPLDDALMLLAGSETCPIPTAPATRTAAMTG
;
A
#
# COMPACT_ATOMS: atom_id res chain seq x y z
N PRO A 1 12.63 -23.76 -16.03
CA PRO A 1 11.51 -23.50 -15.14
C PRO A 1 11.26 -22.00 -15.15
N ASP A 2 10.07 -21.59 -15.64
CA ASP A 2 9.66 -20.20 -15.60
C ASP A 2 9.62 -19.77 -14.14
N VAL A 3 10.45 -18.81 -13.78
CA VAL A 3 10.43 -18.23 -12.43
C VAL A 3 9.18 -17.38 -12.37
N ALA A 4 8.26 -17.74 -11.49
CA ALA A 4 7.03 -16.96 -11.27
C ALA A 4 7.38 -15.50 -10.93
N ALA A 5 6.85 -14.57 -11.72
CA ALA A 5 7.19 -13.15 -11.55
C ALA A 5 6.49 -12.58 -10.32
N ALA A 6 7.26 -11.91 -9.45
CA ALA A 6 6.73 -11.26 -8.27
C ALA A 6 6.15 -9.87 -8.62
N THR A 7 4.91 -9.61 -8.23
CA THR A 7 4.20 -8.38 -8.59
C THR A 7 4.58 -7.20 -7.70
N TRP A 8 4.73 -7.43 -6.40
CA TRP A 8 4.96 -6.39 -5.42
C TRP A 8 6.26 -5.59 -5.60
N PRO A 9 7.42 -6.21 -5.98
CA PRO A 9 8.65 -5.44 -6.17
C PRO A 9 8.54 -4.47 -7.35
N THR A 10 7.79 -4.87 -8.41
CA THR A 10 7.58 -4.01 -9.58
C THR A 10 6.80 -2.75 -9.21
N GLY A 11 5.76 -2.87 -8.37
CA GLY A 11 5.02 -1.71 -7.85
C GLY A 11 5.92 -0.76 -7.05
N LEU A 12 6.72 -1.28 -6.12
CA LEU A 12 7.65 -0.48 -5.31
C LEU A 12 8.77 0.15 -6.15
N ALA A 13 9.35 -0.60 -7.09
CA ALA A 13 10.39 -0.06 -7.99
C ALA A 13 9.83 1.08 -8.85
N LEU A 14 8.62 0.94 -9.38
CA LEU A 14 7.96 1.97 -10.18
C LEU A 14 7.71 3.25 -9.34
N LEU A 15 7.26 3.11 -8.10
CA LEU A 15 7.12 4.23 -7.16
C LEU A 15 8.47 4.92 -6.94
N ALA A 16 9.53 4.17 -6.62
CA ALA A 16 10.86 4.71 -6.37
C ALA A 16 11.41 5.46 -7.59
N TRP A 17 11.33 4.89 -8.80
CA TRP A 17 11.79 5.53 -10.03
C TRP A 17 11.06 6.83 -10.32
N ARG A 18 9.77 6.92 -10.03
CA ARG A 18 8.98 8.14 -10.20
C ARG A 18 9.35 9.20 -9.18
N CYS A 19 9.56 8.83 -7.92
CA CYS A 19 10.02 9.77 -6.89
C CYS A 19 11.39 10.38 -7.23
N VAL A 20 12.33 9.59 -7.78
CA VAL A 20 13.65 10.07 -8.18
C VAL A 20 13.59 10.85 -9.51
N GLY A 21 12.73 10.45 -10.44
CA GLY A 21 12.62 11.00 -11.79
C GLY A 21 11.90 12.35 -11.90
N LEU A 22 11.60 13.02 -10.80
CA LEU A 22 11.05 14.39 -10.78
C LEU A 22 12.06 15.47 -11.23
N ARG A 23 13.32 15.10 -11.51
CA ARG A 23 14.36 15.95 -12.06
C ARG A 23 14.31 16.02 -13.58
N GLU A 24 14.95 17.03 -14.20
CA GLU A 24 14.85 17.40 -15.63
C GLU A 24 15.12 16.27 -16.63
N SER A 25 15.93 15.28 -16.29
CA SER A 25 16.12 14.05 -17.08
C SER A 25 15.80 12.83 -16.23
N ASN A 26 14.76 12.09 -16.59
CA ASN A 26 14.42 10.85 -15.90
C ASN A 26 15.17 9.65 -16.54
N PRO A 27 16.25 9.15 -15.94
CA PRO A 27 17.01 8.03 -16.47
C PRO A 27 16.20 6.71 -16.44
N PHE A 28 15.06 6.71 -15.77
CA PHE A 28 14.20 5.53 -15.61
C PHE A 28 12.98 5.51 -16.55
N ALA A 29 12.93 6.39 -17.56
CA ALA A 29 11.75 6.49 -18.44
C ALA A 29 11.39 5.15 -19.11
N GLU A 30 12.36 4.40 -19.62
CA GLU A 30 12.13 3.09 -20.23
C GLU A 30 11.77 2.00 -19.19
N PRO A 31 12.50 1.82 -18.07
CA PRO A 31 12.06 0.94 -16.98
C PRO A 31 10.64 1.25 -16.47
N ILE A 32 10.28 2.52 -16.32
CA ILE A 32 8.93 2.95 -15.93
C ILE A 32 7.89 2.44 -16.93
N ALA A 33 8.08 2.69 -18.22
CA ALA A 33 7.13 2.27 -19.26
C ALA A 33 6.95 0.74 -19.29
N ARG A 34 8.03 -0.02 -19.13
CA ARG A 34 7.96 -1.50 -19.05
C ARG A 34 7.23 -1.97 -17.81
N ALA A 35 7.51 -1.39 -16.64
CA ALA A 35 6.86 -1.74 -15.39
C ALA A 35 5.36 -1.43 -15.41
N GLU A 36 4.97 -0.27 -15.96
CA GLU A 36 3.56 0.08 -16.17
C GLU A 36 2.84 -0.95 -17.04
N LYS A 37 3.40 -1.23 -18.21
CA LYS A 37 2.81 -2.22 -19.14
C LYS A 37 2.64 -3.57 -18.46
N TRP A 38 3.63 -3.99 -17.70
CA TRP A 38 3.59 -5.26 -16.99
C TRP A 38 2.54 -5.26 -15.86
N LEU A 39 2.49 -4.23 -15.02
CA LEU A 39 1.47 -4.10 -13.98
C LEU A 39 0.05 -4.06 -14.55
N LEU A 40 -0.15 -3.36 -15.67
CA LEU A 40 -1.44 -3.32 -16.34
C LEU A 40 -1.86 -4.69 -16.91
N ALA A 41 -0.93 -5.54 -17.27
CA ALA A 41 -1.18 -6.90 -17.76
C ALA A 41 -1.37 -7.93 -16.63
N ALA A 42 -0.64 -7.78 -15.51
CA ALA A 42 -0.68 -8.72 -14.39
C ALA A 42 -2.08 -8.84 -13.78
N ARG A 43 -2.50 -10.07 -13.47
CA ARG A 43 -3.82 -10.41 -12.92
C ARG A 43 -3.68 -11.46 -11.82
N GLY A 44 -4.36 -11.21 -10.69
CA GLY A 44 -4.63 -12.28 -9.73
C GLY A 44 -5.67 -13.24 -10.30
N GLU A 45 -5.52 -14.51 -9.98
CA GLU A 45 -6.51 -15.51 -10.37
C GLU A 45 -7.87 -15.27 -9.69
N THR A 46 -8.92 -15.59 -10.42
CA THR A 46 -10.29 -15.44 -9.96
C THR A 46 -11.00 -16.79 -9.99
N PHE A 47 -11.94 -16.98 -9.08
CA PHE A 47 -12.77 -18.17 -9.04
C PHE A 47 -14.15 -17.85 -8.44
N VAL A 48 -15.13 -18.71 -8.73
CA VAL A 48 -16.49 -18.55 -8.16
C VAL A 48 -16.40 -18.80 -6.64
N PRO A 49 -16.81 -17.84 -5.79
CA PRO A 49 -16.65 -17.96 -4.35
C PRO A 49 -17.62 -18.96 -3.75
N ASP A 50 -17.11 -19.88 -2.93
CA ASP A 50 -17.97 -20.57 -1.96
C ASP A 50 -18.17 -19.64 -0.75
N ARG A 51 -19.38 -19.05 -0.64
CA ARG A 51 -19.70 -18.09 0.43
C ARG A 51 -19.67 -18.69 1.84
N ARG A 52 -19.62 -20.01 1.96
CA ARG A 52 -19.38 -20.67 3.27
C ARG A 52 -17.93 -20.59 3.71
N ILE A 53 -17.01 -20.43 2.76
CA ILE A 53 -15.57 -20.36 3.00
C ILE A 53 -15.10 -18.90 2.97
N TYR A 54 -15.44 -18.19 1.89
CA TYR A 54 -14.93 -16.83 1.63
C TYR A 54 -15.97 -15.76 1.97
N GLY A 55 -15.58 -14.77 2.74
CA GLY A 55 -16.43 -13.61 3.07
C GLY A 55 -16.23 -12.41 2.15
N HIS A 56 -15.56 -12.58 1.01
CA HIS A 56 -15.19 -11.54 0.07
C HIS A 56 -15.38 -12.01 -1.38
N ASP A 57 -15.39 -11.08 -2.32
CA ASP A 57 -15.56 -11.38 -3.74
C ASP A 57 -14.23 -11.84 -4.38
N THR A 58 -14.17 -13.13 -4.74
CA THR A 58 -13.01 -13.74 -5.41
C THR A 58 -13.07 -13.61 -6.94
N THR A 59 -14.08 -12.93 -7.49
CA THR A 59 -14.23 -12.70 -8.93
C THR A 59 -13.55 -11.40 -9.39
N ILE A 60 -13.16 -10.52 -8.48
CA ILE A 60 -12.46 -9.27 -8.80
C ILE A 60 -10.96 -9.52 -8.89
N ALA A 61 -10.38 -9.31 -10.08
CA ALA A 61 -8.96 -9.49 -10.33
C ALA A 61 -8.16 -8.21 -10.06
N ALA A 62 -7.31 -8.22 -9.04
CA ALA A 62 -6.31 -7.18 -8.81
C ALA A 62 -4.89 -7.75 -8.96
N TRP A 63 -4.00 -7.55 -8.00
CA TRP A 63 -2.60 -7.99 -8.11
C TRP A 63 -2.25 -9.06 -7.07
N PRO A 64 -1.61 -10.15 -7.53
CA PRO A 64 -1.12 -11.23 -6.66
C PRO A 64 0.27 -10.89 -6.11
N TRP A 65 0.76 -11.70 -5.16
CA TRP A 65 2.17 -11.67 -4.77
C TRP A 65 3.08 -12.17 -5.90
N ILE A 66 2.69 -13.28 -6.49
CA ILE A 66 3.34 -13.93 -7.62
C ILE A 66 2.28 -14.42 -8.60
N ASP A 67 2.67 -14.64 -9.86
CA ASP A 67 1.79 -15.20 -10.89
C ASP A 67 1.11 -16.50 -10.41
N HIS A 68 -0.07 -16.76 -10.93
CA HIS A 68 -0.89 -17.95 -10.61
C HIS A 68 -1.38 -18.00 -9.16
N THR A 69 -1.44 -16.88 -8.46
CA THR A 69 -2.13 -16.75 -7.17
C THR A 69 -3.24 -15.69 -7.23
N HIS A 70 -4.12 -15.69 -6.25
CA HIS A 70 -5.20 -14.72 -6.16
C HIS A 70 -4.71 -13.33 -5.75
N SER A 71 -5.59 -12.34 -5.84
CA SER A 71 -5.29 -10.95 -5.44
C SER A 71 -5.11 -10.81 -3.93
N TRP A 72 -4.12 -9.99 -3.53
CA TRP A 72 -3.78 -9.70 -2.14
C TRP A 72 -3.76 -8.21 -1.86
N VAL A 73 -3.91 -7.81 -0.60
CA VAL A 73 -4.00 -6.40 -0.18
C VAL A 73 -2.74 -5.62 -0.51
N GLU A 74 -1.57 -6.07 -0.05
CA GLU A 74 -0.32 -5.31 -0.22
C GLU A 74 0.11 -5.15 -1.69
N PRO A 75 0.25 -6.23 -2.51
CA PRO A 75 0.63 -6.06 -3.91
C PRO A 75 -0.39 -5.25 -4.69
N THR A 76 -1.68 -5.35 -4.36
CA THR A 76 -2.73 -4.49 -4.96
C THR A 76 -2.53 -3.03 -4.57
N SER A 77 -2.24 -2.75 -3.31
CA SER A 77 -1.98 -1.38 -2.83
C SER A 77 -0.76 -0.76 -3.51
N TYR A 78 0.36 -1.50 -3.61
CA TYR A 78 1.56 -1.02 -4.30
C TYR A 78 1.31 -0.73 -5.78
N ALA A 79 0.56 -1.59 -6.46
CA ALA A 79 0.21 -1.39 -7.86
C ALA A 79 -0.72 -0.19 -8.06
N VAL A 80 -1.74 -0.02 -7.21
CA VAL A 80 -2.64 1.14 -7.23
C VAL A 80 -1.86 2.44 -7.04
N LEU A 81 -1.00 2.52 -6.02
CA LEU A 81 -0.13 3.67 -5.76
C LEU A 81 0.77 3.96 -6.96
N ALA A 82 1.46 2.94 -7.47
CA ALA A 82 2.36 3.08 -8.59
C ALA A 82 1.66 3.57 -9.87
N LEU A 83 0.51 3.07 -10.20
CA LEU A 83 -0.24 3.50 -11.39
C LEU A 83 -0.82 4.92 -11.21
N ARG A 84 -1.29 5.27 -10.02
CA ARG A 84 -1.80 6.62 -9.71
C ARG A 84 -0.74 7.70 -9.82
N THR A 85 0.46 7.44 -9.33
CA THR A 85 1.59 8.38 -9.48
C THR A 85 1.96 8.62 -10.94
N GLY A 86 1.56 7.74 -11.85
CA GLY A 86 1.64 7.90 -13.30
C GLY A 86 0.45 8.57 -13.96
N GLY A 87 -0.49 9.10 -13.18
CA GLY A 87 -1.69 9.77 -13.70
C GLY A 87 -2.82 8.83 -14.12
N MET A 88 -2.75 7.53 -13.82
CA MET A 88 -3.74 6.53 -14.24
C MET A 88 -4.92 6.38 -13.28
N ASN A 89 -5.33 7.47 -12.58
CA ASN A 89 -6.39 7.42 -11.56
C ASN A 89 -7.71 6.81 -12.06
N SER A 90 -8.08 7.12 -13.30
CA SER A 90 -9.33 6.65 -13.91
C SER A 90 -9.18 5.34 -14.69
N HIS A 91 -8.02 4.69 -14.67
CA HIS A 91 -7.81 3.45 -15.40
C HIS A 91 -8.64 2.30 -14.80
N PRO A 92 -9.30 1.44 -15.61
CA PRO A 92 -10.11 0.33 -15.09
C PRO A 92 -9.36 -0.54 -14.08
N ARG A 93 -8.10 -0.86 -14.34
CA ARG A 93 -7.27 -1.66 -13.43
C ARG A 93 -7.08 -1.02 -12.04
N VAL A 94 -6.97 0.31 -11.98
CA VAL A 94 -6.89 1.02 -10.69
C VAL A 94 -8.21 0.93 -9.95
N ARG A 95 -9.34 1.06 -10.68
CA ARG A 95 -10.67 0.87 -10.08
C ARG A 95 -10.89 -0.56 -9.55
N ASP A 96 -10.45 -1.58 -10.31
CA ASP A 96 -10.50 -2.98 -9.85
C ASP A 96 -9.68 -3.16 -8.55
N GLY A 97 -8.49 -2.58 -8.49
CA GLY A 97 -7.64 -2.62 -7.29
C GLY A 97 -8.31 -1.96 -6.09
N VAL A 98 -8.88 -0.77 -6.27
CA VAL A 98 -9.64 -0.08 -5.23
C VAL A 98 -10.84 -0.92 -4.77
N ALA A 99 -11.58 -1.52 -5.71
CA ALA A 99 -12.70 -2.39 -5.39
C ALA A 99 -12.27 -3.60 -4.54
N VAL A 100 -11.15 -4.25 -4.89
CA VAL A 100 -10.58 -5.35 -4.08
C VAL A 100 -10.21 -4.86 -2.69
N LEU A 101 -9.53 -3.72 -2.55
CA LEU A 101 -9.15 -3.20 -1.24
C LEU A 101 -10.39 -2.93 -0.37
N LEU A 102 -11.42 -2.28 -0.91
CA LEU A 102 -12.65 -2.02 -0.16
C LEU A 102 -13.41 -3.30 0.19
N ASP A 103 -13.47 -4.28 -0.72
CA ASP A 103 -14.11 -5.58 -0.47
C ASP A 103 -13.38 -6.40 0.61
N ARG A 104 -12.05 -6.26 0.72
CA ARG A 104 -11.23 -6.97 1.71
C ARG A 104 -11.14 -6.29 3.07
N ALA A 105 -11.76 -5.11 3.25
CA ALA A 105 -11.81 -4.43 4.54
C ALA A 105 -12.52 -5.32 5.59
N ILE A 106 -11.90 -5.45 6.75
CA ILE A 106 -12.41 -6.25 7.87
C ILE A 106 -13.45 -5.44 8.64
N PRO A 107 -14.59 -6.02 9.02
CA PRO A 107 -15.57 -5.34 9.85
C PRO A 107 -14.94 -4.83 11.16
N GLY A 108 -15.21 -3.58 11.51
CA GLY A 108 -14.58 -2.91 12.65
C GLY A 108 -13.24 -2.25 12.34
N GLY A 109 -12.78 -2.34 11.12
CA GLY A 109 -11.67 -1.56 10.56
C GLY A 109 -10.39 -2.35 10.24
N GLY A 110 -9.68 -1.87 9.23
CA GLY A 110 -8.37 -2.35 8.84
C GLY A 110 -8.37 -3.51 7.85
N TRP A 111 -7.17 -3.96 7.54
CA TRP A 111 -6.89 -5.05 6.61
C TRP A 111 -5.87 -6.01 7.19
N ASN A 112 -5.96 -7.27 6.77
CA ASN A 112 -4.85 -8.21 6.80
C ASN A 112 -4.27 -8.40 5.39
N TYR A 113 -3.56 -9.48 5.15
CA TYR A 113 -2.91 -9.75 3.87
C TYR A 113 -3.87 -9.97 2.70
N GLY A 114 -5.14 -10.39 2.93
CA GLY A 114 -6.08 -10.57 1.80
C GLY A 114 -7.44 -11.18 2.09
N ASN A 115 -7.60 -11.99 3.12
CA ASN A 115 -8.87 -12.62 3.43
C ASN A 115 -9.52 -11.95 4.63
N ARG A 116 -10.72 -11.35 4.46
CA ARG A 116 -11.44 -10.75 5.59
C ARG A 116 -12.12 -11.78 6.48
N ARG A 117 -12.57 -12.89 5.88
CA ARG A 117 -13.30 -13.96 6.57
C ARG A 117 -12.98 -15.30 5.93
N MET A 118 -12.79 -16.33 6.75
CA MET A 118 -12.53 -17.71 6.32
C MET A 118 -13.31 -18.68 7.20
N PHE A 119 -13.98 -19.64 6.57
CA PHE A 119 -14.76 -20.70 7.27
C PHE A 119 -15.73 -20.14 8.32
N GLY A 120 -16.37 -19.00 8.02
CA GLY A 120 -17.35 -18.38 8.91
C GLY A 120 -16.79 -17.50 10.02
N ALA A 121 -15.44 -17.42 10.19
CA ALA A 121 -14.79 -16.58 11.19
C ALA A 121 -14.17 -15.33 10.54
N ASP A 122 -14.41 -14.15 11.10
CA ASP A 122 -13.74 -12.92 10.71
C ASP A 122 -12.28 -12.97 11.17
N LEU A 123 -11.37 -12.55 10.28
CA LEU A 123 -9.94 -12.53 10.55
C LEU A 123 -9.53 -11.20 11.17
N ARG A 124 -8.37 -11.19 11.85
CA ARG A 124 -7.84 -9.96 12.47
C ARG A 124 -7.17 -9.06 11.43
N PRO A 125 -7.35 -7.74 11.53
CA PRO A 125 -6.53 -6.78 10.80
C PRO A 125 -5.10 -6.72 11.39
N PHE A 126 -4.16 -6.22 10.58
CA PHE A 126 -2.78 -5.97 11.00
C PHE A 126 -2.37 -4.53 10.65
N PRO A 127 -1.58 -3.85 11.51
CA PRO A 127 -1.17 -2.47 11.28
C PRO A 127 -0.43 -2.23 9.96
N GLY A 128 0.51 -3.10 9.57
CA GLY A 128 1.27 -2.99 8.33
C GLY A 128 0.37 -2.99 7.08
N PRO A 129 -0.35 -4.09 6.77
CA PRO A 129 -1.29 -4.14 5.66
C PRO A 129 -2.35 -3.03 5.68
N THR A 130 -2.83 -2.66 6.89
CA THR A 130 -3.77 -1.55 7.04
C THR A 130 -3.16 -0.21 6.62
N GLY A 131 -1.93 0.06 7.03
CA GLY A 131 -1.21 1.29 6.65
C GLY A 131 -0.98 1.38 5.14
N VAL A 132 -0.54 0.28 4.52
CA VAL A 132 -0.35 0.21 3.05
C VAL A 132 -1.66 0.43 2.30
N ALA A 133 -2.75 -0.22 2.72
CA ALA A 133 -4.06 -0.06 2.11
C ALA A 133 -4.61 1.38 2.26
N LEU A 134 -4.49 1.98 3.45
CA LEU A 134 -4.88 3.38 3.69
C LEU A 134 -4.09 4.35 2.80
N THR A 135 -2.78 4.13 2.63
CA THR A 135 -1.96 4.95 1.73
C THR A 135 -2.50 4.89 0.30
N ALA A 136 -2.84 3.69 -0.18
CA ALA A 136 -3.39 3.49 -1.53
C ALA A 136 -4.80 4.11 -1.69
N LEU A 137 -5.59 4.14 -0.63
CA LEU A 137 -6.97 4.65 -0.63
C LEU A 137 -7.07 6.13 -0.25
N ALA A 138 -5.98 6.80 0.15
CA ALA A 138 -6.00 8.19 0.64
C ALA A 138 -6.56 9.20 -0.37
N ALA A 139 -6.46 8.91 -1.69
CA ALA A 139 -7.02 9.74 -2.75
C ALA A 139 -8.48 9.43 -3.11
N GLU A 140 -9.10 8.44 -2.45
CA GLU A 140 -10.49 8.07 -2.68
C GLU A 140 -11.46 8.95 -1.87
N HIS A 141 -12.72 8.92 -2.29
CA HIS A 141 -13.78 9.54 -1.50
C HIS A 141 -13.90 8.86 -0.13
N PRO A 142 -14.24 9.62 0.92
CA PRO A 142 -14.44 9.06 2.24
C PRO A 142 -15.42 7.87 2.21
N SER A 143 -15.02 6.76 2.82
CA SER A 143 -15.87 5.57 2.98
C SER A 143 -15.87 5.13 4.45
N THR A 144 -16.88 4.37 4.82
CA THR A 144 -16.97 3.79 6.18
C THR A 144 -15.77 2.91 6.46
N GLN A 145 -15.36 2.07 5.51
CA GLN A 145 -14.21 1.17 5.65
C GLN A 145 -12.91 1.92 5.95
N VAL A 146 -12.67 3.02 5.23
CA VAL A 146 -11.48 3.87 5.46
C VAL A 146 -11.55 4.55 6.83
N SER A 147 -12.72 5.07 7.22
CA SER A 147 -12.89 5.74 8.51
C SER A 147 -12.70 4.79 9.69
N GLU A 148 -13.27 3.58 9.61
CA GLU A 148 -13.08 2.53 10.63
C GLU A 148 -11.63 2.07 10.71
N ALA A 149 -10.95 1.93 9.55
CA ALA A 149 -9.56 1.53 9.49
C ALA A 149 -8.61 2.59 10.09
N ILE A 150 -8.88 3.87 9.89
CA ILE A 150 -8.13 4.97 10.53
C ILE A 150 -8.28 4.87 12.06
N THR A 151 -9.51 4.66 12.55
CA THR A 151 -9.79 4.53 13.99
C THR A 151 -9.06 3.32 14.58
N TYR A 152 -9.17 2.16 13.94
CA TYR A 152 -8.47 0.94 14.33
C TYR A 152 -6.95 1.18 14.39
N LEU A 153 -6.37 1.70 13.30
CA LEU A 153 -4.92 1.85 13.17
C LEU A 153 -4.36 2.85 14.18
N ALA A 154 -5.05 3.97 14.42
CA ALA A 154 -4.65 4.96 15.42
C ALA A 154 -4.60 4.37 16.84
N ALA A 155 -5.55 3.50 17.18
CA ALA A 155 -5.57 2.81 18.47
C ALA A 155 -4.45 1.77 18.59
N GLU A 156 -4.26 0.93 17.56
CA GLU A 156 -3.26 -0.16 17.58
C GLU A 156 -1.82 0.35 17.64
N LEU A 157 -1.49 1.44 16.92
CA LEU A 157 -0.12 1.95 16.87
C LEU A 157 0.41 2.45 18.23
N THR A 158 -0.44 2.70 19.19
CA THR A 158 -0.01 3.04 20.54
C THR A 158 0.88 1.96 21.17
N ASN A 159 0.69 0.69 20.78
CA ASN A 159 1.38 -0.48 21.33
C ASN A 159 2.32 -1.18 20.31
N VAL A 160 2.36 -0.71 19.07
CA VAL A 160 3.18 -1.35 18.02
C VAL A 160 4.57 -0.74 18.00
N ARG A 161 5.61 -1.61 18.06
CA ARG A 161 7.03 -1.25 17.95
C ARG A 161 7.78 -2.19 16.98
N ALA A 162 7.06 -2.99 16.19
CA ALA A 162 7.64 -3.73 15.07
C ALA A 162 7.88 -2.72 13.91
N PRO A 163 9.12 -2.58 13.40
CA PRO A 163 9.50 -1.50 12.48
C PRO A 163 8.59 -1.38 11.26
N LEU A 164 8.41 -2.47 10.51
CA LEU A 164 7.58 -2.46 9.30
C LEU A 164 6.12 -2.08 9.60
N SER A 165 5.56 -2.62 10.68
CA SER A 165 4.16 -2.37 11.06
C SER A 165 3.95 -0.94 11.53
N LEU A 166 4.88 -0.40 12.33
CA LEU A 166 4.84 1.00 12.78
C LEU A 166 5.01 1.95 11.60
N ALA A 167 6.03 1.73 10.77
CA ALA A 167 6.34 2.60 9.64
C ALA A 167 5.18 2.69 8.65
N TRP A 168 4.69 1.55 8.15
CA TRP A 168 3.53 1.56 7.25
C TRP A 168 2.28 2.13 7.89
N GLY A 169 2.04 1.83 9.17
CA GLY A 169 0.92 2.39 9.92
C GLY A 169 0.97 3.91 9.97
N LEU A 170 2.11 4.49 10.31
CA LEU A 170 2.30 5.95 10.36
C LEU A 170 2.19 6.58 8.96
N ILE A 171 2.79 5.97 7.92
CA ILE A 171 2.66 6.42 6.54
C ILE A 171 1.18 6.45 6.11
N GLY A 172 0.41 5.41 6.42
CA GLY A 172 -1.01 5.33 6.11
C GLY A 172 -1.85 6.38 6.82
N LEU A 173 -1.63 6.60 8.12
CA LEU A 173 -2.31 7.67 8.86
C LEU A 173 -1.91 9.06 8.35
N THR A 174 -0.64 9.27 8.03
CA THR A 174 -0.15 10.54 7.46
C THR A 174 -0.78 10.80 6.08
N ALA A 175 -0.91 9.79 5.24
CA ALA A 175 -1.59 9.89 3.95
C ALA A 175 -3.07 10.31 4.08
N CYS A 176 -3.71 9.91 5.18
CA CYS A 176 -5.09 10.29 5.52
C CYS A 176 -5.19 11.59 6.34
N ASN A 177 -4.10 12.35 6.52
CA ASN A 177 -4.03 13.54 7.38
C ASN A 177 -4.43 13.26 8.86
N ARG A 178 -4.01 12.12 9.38
CA ARG A 178 -4.31 11.63 10.75
C ARG A 178 -3.04 11.15 11.48
N ARG A 179 -1.87 11.74 11.18
CA ARG A 179 -0.62 11.43 11.89
C ARG A 179 -0.79 11.67 13.39
N PRO A 180 -0.50 10.67 14.26
CA PRO A 180 -0.55 10.84 15.70
C PRO A 180 0.52 11.84 16.20
N ALA A 181 0.20 12.61 17.25
CA ALA A 181 1.16 13.55 17.84
C ALA A 181 2.37 12.83 18.45
N GLN A 182 2.22 11.59 18.90
CA GLN A 182 3.26 10.76 19.50
C GLN A 182 4.11 9.98 18.46
N ALA A 183 3.88 10.20 17.16
CA ALA A 183 4.52 9.41 16.11
C ALA A 183 6.05 9.43 16.21
N ASP A 184 6.65 10.58 16.48
CA ASP A 184 8.11 10.74 16.55
C ASP A 184 8.69 10.03 17.77
N GLU A 185 8.01 10.08 18.93
CA GLU A 185 8.39 9.32 20.12
C GLU A 185 8.41 7.80 19.85
N TRP A 186 7.37 7.28 19.18
CA TRP A 186 7.30 5.86 18.82
C TRP A 186 8.39 5.44 17.83
N LEU A 187 8.74 6.33 16.89
CA LEU A 187 9.82 6.11 15.93
C LEU A 187 11.17 6.09 16.63
N GLU A 188 11.44 7.03 17.53
CA GLU A 188 12.68 7.09 18.31
C GLU A 188 12.85 5.86 19.20
N GLU A 189 11.79 5.45 19.92
CA GLU A 189 11.79 4.23 20.73
C GLU A 189 12.11 3.00 19.87
N THR A 190 11.47 2.87 18.71
CA THR A 190 11.66 1.75 17.80
C THR A 190 13.07 1.76 17.20
N ALA A 191 13.59 2.93 16.78
CA ALA A 191 14.93 3.07 16.25
C ALA A 191 16.02 2.72 17.30
N GLY A 192 15.76 3.02 18.58
CA GLY A 192 16.63 2.58 19.68
C GLY A 192 16.71 1.06 19.81
N ARG A 193 15.57 0.36 19.63
CA ARG A 193 15.51 -1.11 19.63
C ARG A 193 16.17 -1.73 18.40
N ILE A 194 16.01 -1.13 17.22
CA ILE A 194 16.64 -1.57 15.96
C ILE A 194 18.18 -1.52 16.05
N ARG A 195 18.74 -0.45 16.59
CA ARG A 195 20.20 -0.32 16.75
C ARG A 195 20.81 -1.40 17.65
N ALA A 196 20.02 -1.97 18.54
CA ALA A 196 20.42 -3.10 19.40
C ALA A 196 20.24 -4.47 18.73
N ALA A 197 19.53 -4.53 17.62
CA ALA A 197 19.28 -5.74 16.83
C ALA A 197 19.74 -5.51 15.39
N GLU A 198 20.35 -6.50 14.76
CA GLU A 198 20.69 -6.44 13.33
C GLU A 198 19.39 -6.48 12.49
N THR A 199 18.90 -5.32 12.04
CA THR A 199 17.76 -5.20 11.14
C THR A 199 18.21 -4.97 9.70
N GLY A 200 17.31 -5.25 8.75
CA GLY A 200 17.60 -5.07 7.34
C GLY A 200 17.40 -3.63 6.86
N PRO A 201 18.02 -3.24 5.72
CA PRO A 201 17.94 -1.89 5.17
C PRO A 201 16.51 -1.46 4.80
N LEU A 202 15.58 -2.40 4.64
CA LEU A 202 14.17 -2.10 4.39
C LEU A 202 13.50 -1.47 5.61
N ASP A 203 13.78 -1.98 6.80
CA ASP A 203 13.25 -1.44 8.06
C ASP A 203 13.72 0.00 8.26
N ASP A 204 15.04 0.24 8.09
CA ASP A 204 15.64 1.56 8.22
C ASP A 204 15.03 2.55 7.22
N ALA A 205 14.89 2.16 5.96
CA ALA A 205 14.32 3.00 4.91
C ALA A 205 12.86 3.37 5.19
N LEU A 206 12.04 2.41 5.62
CA LEU A 206 10.63 2.65 5.95
C LEU A 206 10.48 3.51 7.21
N MET A 207 11.32 3.31 8.22
CA MET A 207 11.34 4.14 9.43
C MET A 207 11.71 5.60 9.10
N LEU A 208 12.68 5.83 8.22
CA LEU A 208 13.04 7.17 7.73
C LEU A 208 11.87 7.83 6.98
N LEU A 209 11.20 7.09 6.10
CA LEU A 209 10.01 7.59 5.38
C LEU A 209 8.88 7.94 6.35
N ALA A 210 8.64 7.09 7.37
CA ALA A 210 7.60 7.32 8.38
C ALA A 210 7.85 8.54 9.26
N GLY A 211 9.10 9.03 9.36
CA GLY A 211 9.46 10.27 10.05
C GLY A 211 8.98 11.54 9.36
N SER A 212 8.48 11.48 8.12
CA SER A 212 7.97 12.65 7.41
C SER A 212 6.63 13.12 7.98
N GLU A 213 6.48 14.44 8.19
CA GLU A 213 5.21 15.05 8.60
C GLU A 213 4.14 15.01 7.49
N THR A 214 4.57 14.92 6.23
CA THR A 214 3.70 14.74 5.07
C THR A 214 3.88 13.35 4.50
N CYS A 215 2.87 12.83 3.80
CA CYS A 215 2.97 11.49 3.22
C CYS A 215 4.15 11.43 2.23
N PRO A 216 5.17 10.60 2.49
CA PRO A 216 6.36 10.52 1.65
C PRO A 216 6.11 9.78 0.33
N ILE A 217 5.00 9.04 0.26
CA ILE A 217 4.60 8.29 -0.93
C ILE A 217 3.55 9.11 -1.68
N PRO A 218 3.80 9.50 -2.95
CA PRO A 218 2.82 10.25 -3.71
C PRO A 218 1.53 9.44 -3.89
N THR A 219 0.40 9.99 -3.45
CA THR A 219 -0.93 9.38 -3.60
C THR A 219 -1.67 9.87 -4.85
N ALA A 220 -1.13 10.91 -5.51
CA ALA A 220 -1.63 11.51 -6.74
C ALA A 220 -0.46 11.88 -7.67
N PRO A 221 -0.70 12.15 -8.97
CA PRO A 221 0.33 12.62 -9.88
C PRO A 221 1.01 13.87 -9.34
N ALA A 222 2.33 13.90 -9.34
CA ALA A 222 3.07 15.13 -9.04
C ALA A 222 2.69 16.19 -10.09
N THR A 223 2.06 17.25 -9.65
CA THR A 223 1.86 18.44 -10.49
C THR A 223 3.24 18.97 -10.84
N ARG A 224 3.62 18.91 -12.13
CA ARG A 224 4.82 19.60 -12.63
C ARG A 224 4.59 21.08 -12.35
N THR A 225 5.21 21.61 -11.32
CA THR A 225 5.30 23.06 -11.16
C THR A 225 6.05 23.56 -12.40
N ALA A 226 5.33 24.20 -13.31
CA ALA A 226 5.95 24.90 -14.42
C ALA A 226 6.93 25.88 -13.78
N ALA A 227 8.24 25.67 -14.04
CA ALA A 227 9.23 26.68 -13.70
C ALA A 227 8.79 27.98 -14.39
N MET A 228 8.38 28.96 -13.61
CA MET A 228 8.19 30.30 -14.10
C MET A 228 9.57 30.79 -14.53
N THR A 229 9.84 30.70 -15.83
CA THR A 229 10.90 31.46 -16.46
C THR A 229 10.48 32.91 -16.40
N GLY A 230 11.06 33.66 -15.47
CA GLY A 230 11.16 35.10 -15.44
C GLY A 230 12.51 35.53 -15.98
#